data_01b3a18d6dbe92fb04a35728f0d9f1fd
#
_entry.id   01b3a18d6dbe92fb04a35728f0d9f1fd
#
_cell.length_a   1.000
_cell.length_b   1.000
_cell.length_c   1.000
_cell.angle_alpha   90.00
_cell.angle_beta   90.00
_cell.angle_gamma   90.00
#
_symmetry.space_group_name_H-M   'P 1'
#
loop_
_entity.id
_entity.type
_entity.pdbx_description
1 polymer ?
#
loop_
_entity_poly.entity_id
_entity_poly.type
_entity_poly.pdbx_seq_one_letter_code
_entity_poly.pdbx_strand_id
1 'polypeptide(L)'
;MRFRTTVLVAVTSVLTALSPVSPVSAQHTDDHHSTDNTRSHSAAVDWAFVRREVFDVPLVDFIAHRIGGDPWFDWTTDGCSAVVLGNSGFSHDFGNSCIRHDFAYRNLKLLEQRYGTGRSFWNTLNRKRADQQFRTDMRAHCKRRSWLLRLPCYTWAEVYFRSVRLLGGP
;
A
#
# COMPACT_ATOMS: atom_id res chain seq x y z
N MET A 1 -65.52 6.35 -31.04
CA MET A 1 -65.59 5.12 -30.24
C MET A 1 -64.62 5.28 -29.07
N ARG A 2 -65.15 5.40 -27.86
CA ARG A 2 -64.34 5.57 -26.64
C ARG A 2 -64.39 4.26 -25.87
N PHE A 3 -63.26 3.54 -25.75
CA PHE A 3 -63.14 2.36 -24.90
C PHE A 3 -62.79 2.81 -23.47
N ARG A 4 -63.67 2.49 -22.51
CA ARG A 4 -63.44 2.63 -21.08
C ARG A 4 -62.86 1.33 -20.57
N THR A 5 -61.62 1.39 -20.09
CA THR A 5 -60.96 0.26 -19.43
C THR A 5 -61.28 0.32 -17.92
N THR A 6 -61.98 -0.65 -17.41
CA THR A 6 -62.30 -0.80 -16.01
C THR A 6 -61.17 -1.55 -15.32
N VAL A 7 -60.51 -0.93 -14.34
CA VAL A 7 -59.48 -1.56 -13.51
C VAL A 7 -60.15 -2.19 -12.30
N LEU A 8 -60.05 -3.52 -12.18
CA LEU A 8 -60.42 -4.28 -11.00
C LEU A 8 -59.26 -4.24 -9.99
N VAL A 9 -59.53 -3.68 -8.79
CA VAL A 9 -58.59 -3.71 -7.67
C VAL A 9 -58.91 -4.94 -6.82
N ALA A 10 -58.03 -5.92 -6.80
CA ALA A 10 -58.10 -7.07 -5.90
C ALA A 10 -57.41 -6.69 -4.56
N VAL A 11 -58.23 -6.70 -3.50
CA VAL A 11 -57.76 -6.51 -2.12
C VAL A 11 -57.38 -7.88 -1.56
N THR A 12 -56.09 -8.10 -1.39
CA THR A 12 -55.53 -9.29 -0.71
C THR A 12 -55.30 -8.96 0.78
N SER A 13 -56.09 -9.61 1.63
CA SER A 13 -55.94 -9.55 3.10
C SER A 13 -54.73 -10.36 3.53
N VAL A 14 -53.74 -9.68 4.15
CA VAL A 14 -52.61 -10.33 4.76
C VAL A 14 -52.94 -10.67 6.22
N LEU A 15 -53.03 -11.96 6.55
CA LEU A 15 -53.05 -12.44 7.93
C LEU A 15 -51.62 -12.34 8.52
N THR A 16 -51.46 -11.49 9.51
CA THR A 16 -50.23 -11.43 10.32
C THR A 16 -50.30 -12.50 11.42
N ALA A 17 -49.45 -13.53 11.28
CA ALA A 17 -49.19 -14.49 12.33
C ALA A 17 -48.24 -13.89 13.37
N LEU A 18 -48.71 -13.73 14.61
CA LEU A 18 -47.88 -13.38 15.76
C LEU A 18 -47.09 -14.63 16.21
N SER A 19 -45.79 -14.63 16.01
CA SER A 19 -44.87 -15.63 16.59
C SER A 19 -44.48 -15.20 18.01
N PRO A 20 -44.43 -16.11 19.00
CA PRO A 20 -43.97 -15.78 20.35
C PRO A 20 -42.44 -15.52 20.35
N VAL A 21 -42.04 -14.37 20.89
CA VAL A 21 -40.68 -14.03 21.16
C VAL A 21 -40.18 -14.77 22.39
N SER A 22 -39.26 -15.72 22.23
CA SER A 22 -38.55 -16.34 23.36
C SER A 22 -37.54 -15.36 23.93
N PRO A 23 -37.37 -15.28 25.27
CA PRO A 23 -36.36 -14.43 25.86
C PRO A 23 -34.96 -14.99 25.55
N VAL A 24 -34.14 -14.22 24.85
CA VAL A 24 -32.73 -14.48 24.68
C VAL A 24 -32.04 -14.22 26.02
N SER A 25 -31.56 -15.29 26.67
CA SER A 25 -30.68 -15.16 27.82
C SER A 25 -29.41 -14.42 27.37
N ALA A 26 -29.18 -13.23 27.91
CA ALA A 26 -27.93 -12.52 27.77
C ALA A 26 -26.84 -13.31 28.50
N GLN A 27 -26.06 -14.11 27.74
CA GLN A 27 -24.76 -14.58 28.22
C GLN A 27 -23.82 -13.39 28.21
N HIS A 28 -23.52 -12.92 29.41
CA HIS A 28 -22.47 -11.97 29.66
C HIS A 28 -21.14 -12.72 29.45
N THR A 29 -20.64 -12.73 28.22
CA THR A 29 -19.26 -13.10 27.96
C THR A 29 -18.41 -11.91 28.39
N ASP A 30 -17.67 -12.07 29.48
CA ASP A 30 -16.55 -11.21 29.81
C ASP A 30 -15.53 -11.30 28.67
N ASP A 31 -15.74 -10.51 27.65
CA ASP A 31 -14.70 -10.24 26.65
C ASP A 31 -13.58 -9.48 27.35
N HIS A 32 -12.64 -10.23 27.90
CA HIS A 32 -11.30 -9.73 28.04
C HIS A 32 -10.84 -9.30 26.65
N HIS A 33 -11.04 -8.03 26.35
CA HIS A 33 -10.52 -7.36 25.18
C HIS A 33 -8.99 -7.33 25.28
N SER A 34 -8.39 -8.53 25.07
CA SER A 34 -6.99 -8.62 24.72
C SER A 34 -6.87 -7.95 23.38
N THR A 35 -6.33 -6.72 23.37
CA THR A 35 -5.93 -6.01 22.16
C THR A 35 -4.70 -6.71 21.58
N ASP A 36 -4.85 -7.99 21.25
CA ASP A 36 -3.91 -8.70 20.41
C ASP A 36 -4.18 -8.25 18.97
N ASN A 37 -3.52 -7.15 18.60
CA ASN A 37 -3.56 -6.58 17.27
C ASN A 37 -2.73 -7.42 16.29
N THR A 38 -2.81 -8.75 16.41
CA THR A 38 -2.19 -9.68 15.47
C THR A 38 -3.00 -9.65 14.19
N ARG A 39 -2.52 -8.85 13.24
CA ARG A 39 -3.00 -8.91 11.86
C ARG A 39 -2.90 -10.36 11.39
N SER A 40 -4.02 -10.94 10.95
CA SER A 40 -4.01 -12.23 10.26
C SER A 40 -3.24 -12.09 8.96
N HIS A 41 -2.08 -12.75 8.84
CA HIS A 41 -1.25 -12.73 7.65
C HIS A 41 -1.77 -13.68 6.58
N SER A 42 -1.84 -13.18 5.35
CA SER A 42 -2.13 -13.95 4.14
C SER A 42 -1.55 -13.23 2.94
N ALA A 43 -1.43 -13.91 1.81
CA ALA A 43 -0.94 -13.31 0.57
C ALA A 43 -1.66 -12.00 0.20
N ALA A 44 -2.99 -11.98 0.32
CA ALA A 44 -3.81 -10.81 -0.02
C ALA A 44 -3.64 -9.67 0.98
N VAL A 45 -3.63 -9.97 2.28
CA VAL A 45 -3.50 -8.98 3.36
C VAL A 45 -2.12 -8.34 3.34
N ASP A 46 -1.07 -9.16 3.21
CA ASP A 46 0.32 -8.69 3.21
C ASP A 46 0.63 -7.90 1.94
N TRP A 47 0.12 -8.36 0.80
CA TRP A 47 0.23 -7.60 -0.44
C TRP A 47 -0.48 -6.24 -0.36
N ALA A 48 -1.69 -6.20 0.20
CA ALA A 48 -2.41 -4.95 0.39
C ALA A 48 -1.65 -3.98 1.31
N PHE A 49 -1.02 -4.48 2.38
CA PHE A 49 -0.18 -3.68 3.26
C PHE A 49 1.03 -3.10 2.53
N VAL A 50 1.82 -3.94 1.84
CA VAL A 50 3.00 -3.48 1.10
C VAL A 50 2.63 -2.46 0.04
N ARG A 51 1.54 -2.70 -0.70
CA ARG A 51 1.04 -1.73 -1.69
C ARG A 51 0.70 -0.39 -1.07
N ARG A 52 -0.04 -0.39 0.03
CA ARG A 52 -0.43 0.83 0.73
C ARG A 52 0.80 1.62 1.16
N GLU A 53 1.75 0.99 1.82
CA GLU A 53 2.97 1.65 2.31
C GLU A 53 3.82 2.22 1.17
N VAL A 54 3.90 1.51 0.05
CA VAL A 54 4.72 1.93 -1.09
C VAL A 54 4.04 3.00 -1.92
N PHE A 55 2.73 2.89 -2.22
CA PHE A 55 2.09 3.70 -3.26
C PHE A 55 1.07 4.71 -2.74
N ASP A 56 0.41 4.44 -1.60
CA ASP A 56 -0.73 5.23 -1.16
C ASP A 56 -0.38 6.15 0.02
N VAL A 57 0.57 5.73 0.87
CA VAL A 57 1.01 6.51 2.04
C VAL A 57 1.96 7.63 1.62
N PRO A 58 1.78 8.88 2.09
CA PRO A 58 2.77 9.94 1.90
C PRO A 58 4.16 9.53 2.40
N LEU A 59 5.24 9.97 1.73
CA LEU A 59 6.60 9.54 2.09
C LEU A 59 6.96 9.88 3.55
N VAL A 60 6.51 11.01 4.07
CA VAL A 60 6.76 11.41 5.45
C VAL A 60 6.11 10.47 6.46
N ASP A 61 4.88 10.03 6.17
CA ASP A 61 4.14 9.10 7.03
C ASP A 61 4.73 7.69 6.93
N PHE A 62 5.14 7.25 5.75
CA PHE A 62 5.88 5.99 5.57
C PHE A 62 7.16 5.95 6.42
N ILE A 63 7.93 7.04 6.46
CA ILE A 63 9.15 7.12 7.30
C ILE A 63 8.79 7.06 8.79
N ALA A 64 7.66 7.65 9.21
CA ALA A 64 7.17 7.53 10.58
C ALA A 64 6.71 6.09 10.89
N HIS A 65 6.00 5.42 9.98
CA HIS A 65 5.56 4.03 10.14
C HIS A 65 6.73 3.03 10.28
N ARG A 66 7.88 3.34 9.70
CA ARG A 66 9.09 2.52 9.85
C ARG A 66 9.55 2.42 11.31
N ILE A 67 9.28 3.46 12.13
CA ILE A 67 9.58 3.45 13.56
C ILE A 67 8.52 2.59 14.26
N GLY A 68 8.88 1.39 14.68
CA GLY A 68 7.94 0.42 15.27
C GLY A 68 7.09 -0.32 14.23
N GLY A 69 7.55 -0.36 12.99
CA GLY A 69 6.89 -1.10 11.91
C GLY A 69 6.72 -2.58 12.23
N ASP A 70 5.67 -3.19 11.71
CA ASP A 70 5.34 -4.60 11.89
C ASP A 70 6.55 -5.49 11.52
N PRO A 71 7.13 -6.26 12.47
CA PRO A 71 8.33 -7.07 12.25
C PRO A 71 8.12 -8.22 11.24
N TRP A 72 6.88 -8.48 10.83
CA TRP A 72 6.56 -9.41 9.76
C TRP A 72 7.13 -8.97 8.41
N PHE A 73 7.32 -7.66 8.22
CA PHE A 73 7.87 -7.07 7.00
C PHE A 73 9.34 -6.67 7.18
N ASP A 74 10.07 -6.63 6.06
CA ASP A 74 11.47 -6.19 6.04
C ASP A 74 11.54 -4.66 5.90
N TRP A 75 11.86 -3.99 7.01
CA TRP A 75 12.07 -2.55 7.09
C TRP A 75 13.55 -2.14 7.01
N THR A 76 14.44 -3.09 6.73
CA THR A 76 15.86 -2.79 6.59
C THR A 76 16.14 -2.01 5.30
N THR A 77 17.22 -1.25 5.31
CA THR A 77 17.64 -0.43 4.17
C THR A 77 19.16 -0.35 4.13
N ASP A 78 19.71 -0.32 2.96
CA ASP A 78 21.11 0.05 2.67
C ASP A 78 21.20 1.41 1.96
N GLY A 79 20.07 2.11 1.89
CA GLY A 79 19.96 3.44 1.29
C GLY A 79 20.13 3.40 -0.24
N CYS A 80 20.73 4.43 -0.80
CA CYS A 80 20.99 4.48 -2.24
C CYS A 80 22.30 3.76 -2.65
N SER A 81 22.57 2.60 -2.07
CA SER A 81 23.85 1.87 -2.26
C SER A 81 24.10 1.41 -3.70
N ALA A 82 23.03 1.18 -4.47
CA ALA A 82 23.12 0.81 -5.89
C ALA A 82 23.70 1.94 -6.77
N VAL A 83 23.78 3.15 -6.24
CA VAL A 83 24.39 4.29 -6.90
C VAL A 83 25.63 4.66 -6.09
N VAL A 84 26.81 4.48 -6.65
CA VAL A 84 28.13 4.76 -6.02
C VAL A 84 28.24 6.19 -5.45
N LEU A 85 27.24 7.02 -5.67
CA LEU A 85 27.18 8.44 -5.34
C LEU A 85 26.58 8.77 -3.97
N GLY A 86 26.13 7.77 -3.21
CA GLY A 86 25.50 7.97 -1.90
C GLY A 86 24.05 8.46 -1.95
N ASN A 87 23.52 8.88 -0.80
CA ASN A 87 22.10 9.27 -0.67
C ASN A 87 21.82 10.73 -1.03
N SER A 88 22.82 11.58 -0.95
CA SER A 88 22.67 13.03 -1.04
C SER A 88 23.85 13.71 -1.73
N GLY A 89 23.60 14.93 -2.19
CA GLY A 89 24.58 15.82 -2.78
C GLY A 89 24.14 17.28 -2.63
N PHE A 90 24.90 18.21 -3.19
CA PHE A 90 24.63 19.65 -3.06
C PHE A 90 23.18 20.05 -3.42
N SER A 91 22.62 19.43 -4.45
CA SER A 91 21.29 19.79 -4.94
C SER A 91 20.15 18.87 -4.42
N HIS A 92 20.45 17.73 -3.81
CA HIS A 92 19.48 16.70 -3.50
C HIS A 92 19.80 15.94 -2.21
N ASP A 93 18.75 15.38 -1.60
CA ASP A 93 18.80 14.34 -0.57
C ASP A 93 17.65 13.37 -0.84
N PHE A 94 17.98 12.18 -1.30
CA PHE A 94 17.03 11.15 -1.66
C PHE A 94 16.95 10.01 -0.64
N GLY A 95 17.58 10.16 0.53
CA GLY A 95 17.65 9.11 1.56
C GLY A 95 16.29 8.49 1.88
N ASN A 96 15.28 9.32 2.17
CA ASN A 96 13.94 8.82 2.46
C ASN A 96 13.28 8.10 1.26
N SER A 97 13.56 8.58 0.04
CA SER A 97 13.06 7.91 -1.17
C SER A 97 13.72 6.54 -1.36
N CYS A 98 15.02 6.43 -1.08
CA CYS A 98 15.76 5.17 -1.13
C CYS A 98 15.23 4.18 -0.08
N ILE A 99 14.95 4.63 1.15
CA ILE A 99 14.38 3.79 2.20
C ILE A 99 13.06 3.15 1.75
N ARG A 100 12.14 3.92 1.15
CA ARG A 100 10.87 3.37 0.66
C ARG A 100 11.08 2.44 -0.55
N HIS A 101 12.01 2.73 -1.42
CA HIS A 101 12.36 1.87 -2.54
C HIS A 101 12.92 0.52 -2.07
N ASP A 102 13.82 0.52 -1.09
CA ASP A 102 14.35 -0.69 -0.45
C ASP A 102 13.24 -1.52 0.18
N PHE A 103 12.34 -0.87 0.95
CA PHE A 103 11.17 -1.54 1.53
C PHE A 103 10.33 -2.23 0.44
N ALA A 104 10.06 -1.56 -0.67
CA ALA A 104 9.30 -2.15 -1.77
C ALA A 104 10.01 -3.39 -2.34
N TYR A 105 11.30 -3.30 -2.65
CA TYR A 105 12.07 -4.39 -3.23
C TYR A 105 12.20 -5.59 -2.29
N ARG A 106 12.53 -5.34 -1.01
CA ARG A 106 12.70 -6.39 0.00
C ARG A 106 11.40 -7.12 0.27
N ASN A 107 10.30 -6.39 0.42
CA ASN A 107 9.01 -7.02 0.70
C ASN A 107 8.37 -7.67 -0.52
N LEU A 108 8.59 -7.19 -1.74
CA LEU A 108 8.20 -7.93 -2.94
C LEU A 108 8.89 -9.30 -3.04
N LYS A 109 10.19 -9.35 -2.71
CA LYS A 109 10.95 -10.60 -2.64
C LYS A 109 10.48 -11.49 -1.48
N LEU A 110 10.22 -10.90 -0.31
CA LEU A 110 9.71 -11.61 0.86
C LEU A 110 8.33 -12.24 0.60
N LEU A 111 7.42 -11.51 -0.03
CA LEU A 111 6.11 -12.03 -0.42
C LEU A 111 6.23 -13.14 -1.47
N GLU A 112 7.15 -13.01 -2.42
CA GLU A 112 7.42 -14.08 -3.40
C GLU A 112 7.92 -15.35 -2.72
N GLN A 113 8.81 -15.23 -1.71
CA GLN A 113 9.31 -16.37 -0.94
C GLN A 113 8.22 -17.04 -0.10
N ARG A 114 7.30 -16.25 0.47
CA ARG A 114 6.25 -16.77 1.37
C ARG A 114 5.05 -17.34 0.63
N TYR A 115 4.65 -16.69 -0.45
CA TYR A 115 3.35 -16.92 -1.09
C TYR A 115 3.43 -17.12 -2.60
N GLY A 116 4.60 -16.86 -3.20
CA GLY A 116 4.74 -16.86 -4.65
C GLY A 116 4.69 -18.27 -5.24
N THR A 117 4.09 -18.37 -6.43
CA THR A 117 4.08 -19.55 -7.26
C THR A 117 4.95 -19.36 -8.51
N GLY A 118 5.95 -18.50 -8.43
CA GLY A 118 6.83 -18.10 -9.51
C GLY A 118 6.46 -16.74 -10.12
N ARG A 119 7.14 -15.67 -9.65
CA ARG A 119 6.98 -14.29 -10.10
C ARG A 119 5.60 -13.67 -9.89
N SER A 120 4.88 -14.07 -8.82
CA SER A 120 3.59 -13.47 -8.46
C SER A 120 3.77 -12.06 -7.90
N PHE A 121 4.75 -11.85 -7.03
CA PHE A 121 5.05 -10.57 -6.37
C PHE A 121 6.34 -9.94 -6.90
N TRP A 122 7.44 -10.71 -6.94
CA TRP A 122 8.71 -10.25 -7.50
C TRP A 122 8.75 -10.47 -9.00
N ASN A 123 8.24 -9.49 -9.75
CA ASN A 123 8.18 -9.53 -11.22
C ASN A 123 8.49 -8.15 -11.82
N THR A 124 8.70 -8.13 -13.13
CA THR A 124 9.06 -6.92 -13.88
C THR A 124 8.04 -5.79 -13.73
N LEU A 125 6.74 -6.11 -13.63
CA LEU A 125 5.69 -5.11 -13.50
C LEU A 125 5.72 -4.43 -12.12
N ASN A 126 5.75 -5.21 -11.04
CA ASN A 126 5.77 -4.69 -9.68
C ASN A 126 7.07 -3.94 -9.40
N ARG A 127 8.20 -4.46 -9.88
CA ARG A 127 9.47 -3.76 -9.85
C ARG A 127 9.40 -2.41 -10.57
N LYS A 128 8.86 -2.37 -11.80
CA LYS A 128 8.69 -1.11 -12.55
C LYS A 128 7.85 -0.10 -11.78
N ARG A 129 6.78 -0.54 -11.11
CA ARG A 129 5.93 0.32 -10.28
C ARG A 129 6.70 0.89 -9.07
N ALA A 130 7.49 0.06 -8.38
CA ALA A 130 8.34 0.50 -7.28
C ALA A 130 9.37 1.55 -7.74
N ASP A 131 10.03 1.33 -8.88
CA ASP A 131 10.97 2.28 -9.46
C ASP A 131 10.30 3.60 -9.87
N GLN A 132 9.08 3.54 -10.40
CA GLN A 132 8.30 4.74 -10.74
C GLN A 132 7.90 5.52 -9.49
N GLN A 133 7.53 4.84 -8.40
CA GLN A 133 7.26 5.49 -7.12
C GLN A 133 8.52 6.16 -6.58
N PHE A 134 9.67 5.49 -6.61
CA PHE A 134 10.95 6.07 -6.25
C PHE A 134 11.25 7.37 -7.02
N ARG A 135 11.08 7.34 -8.35
CA ARG A 135 11.21 8.54 -9.19
C ARG A 135 10.24 9.65 -8.78
N THR A 136 9.00 9.30 -8.44
CA THR A 136 7.96 10.25 -7.99
C THR A 136 8.38 10.93 -6.69
N ASP A 137 8.90 10.18 -5.73
CA ASP A 137 9.37 10.69 -4.43
C ASP A 137 10.55 11.65 -4.58
N MET A 138 11.55 11.25 -5.37
CA MET A 138 12.70 12.11 -5.66
C MET A 138 12.28 13.40 -6.35
N ARG A 139 11.36 13.33 -7.31
CA ARG A 139 10.86 14.53 -8.00
C ARG A 139 10.01 15.42 -7.08
N ALA A 140 9.25 14.85 -6.15
CA ALA A 140 8.54 15.59 -5.12
C ALA A 140 9.51 16.31 -4.17
N HIS A 141 10.62 15.67 -3.81
CA HIS A 141 11.72 16.32 -3.08
C HIS A 141 12.27 17.50 -3.88
N CYS A 142 12.60 17.32 -5.15
CA CYS A 142 13.16 18.37 -6.00
C CYS A 142 12.22 19.59 -6.16
N LYS A 143 10.90 19.39 -6.19
CA LYS A 143 9.92 20.50 -6.23
C LYS A 143 10.04 21.44 -5.05
N ARG A 144 10.48 20.97 -3.89
CA ARG A 144 10.66 21.77 -2.66
C ARG A 144 12.01 22.49 -2.59
N ARG A 145 12.94 22.21 -3.51
CA ARG A 145 14.25 22.91 -3.57
C ARG A 145 14.09 24.33 -4.13
N SER A 146 15.05 25.20 -3.82
CA SER A 146 15.14 26.53 -4.43
C SER A 146 15.22 26.40 -5.95
N TRP A 147 14.78 27.41 -6.68
CA TRP A 147 14.71 27.38 -8.14
C TRP A 147 16.04 27.08 -8.82
N LEU A 148 17.17 27.57 -8.25
CA LEU A 148 18.53 27.31 -8.74
C LEU A 148 18.94 25.82 -8.62
N LEU A 149 18.43 25.13 -7.61
CA LEU A 149 18.79 23.74 -7.34
C LEU A 149 17.80 22.72 -7.97
N ARG A 150 16.65 23.17 -8.48
CA ARG A 150 15.63 22.27 -9.02
C ARG A 150 16.12 21.48 -10.22
N LEU A 151 16.71 22.16 -11.21
CA LEU A 151 17.17 21.49 -12.42
C LEU A 151 18.25 20.45 -12.14
N PRO A 152 19.36 20.76 -11.43
CA PRO A 152 20.34 19.74 -11.07
C PRO A 152 19.76 18.64 -10.20
N CYS A 153 18.80 18.93 -9.29
CA CYS A 153 18.11 17.91 -8.51
C CYS A 153 17.33 16.94 -9.41
N TYR A 154 16.57 17.43 -10.39
CA TYR A 154 15.85 16.57 -11.34
C TYR A 154 16.80 15.72 -12.20
N THR A 155 17.94 16.27 -12.59
CA THR A 155 18.96 15.51 -13.31
C THR A 155 19.44 14.32 -12.48
N TRP A 156 19.74 14.53 -11.21
CA TRP A 156 20.10 13.46 -10.30
C TRP A 156 18.97 12.45 -10.11
N ALA A 157 17.75 12.90 -9.93
CA ALA A 157 16.58 11.98 -9.82
C ALA A 157 16.49 11.03 -11.04
N GLU A 158 16.77 11.52 -12.24
CA GLU A 158 16.79 10.66 -13.44
C GLU A 158 17.99 9.70 -13.47
N VAL A 159 19.17 10.13 -12.98
CA VAL A 159 20.35 9.26 -12.84
C VAL A 159 20.02 8.10 -11.91
N TYR A 160 19.50 8.38 -10.71
CA TYR A 160 19.13 7.34 -9.73
C TYR A 160 18.06 6.41 -10.30
N PHE A 161 17.00 6.95 -10.91
CA PHE A 161 15.96 6.14 -11.52
C PHE A 161 16.51 5.19 -12.60
N ARG A 162 17.37 5.68 -13.50
CA ARG A 162 17.97 4.84 -14.53
C ARG A 162 18.87 3.76 -13.94
N SER A 163 19.63 4.08 -12.89
CA SER A 163 20.51 3.13 -12.21
C SER A 163 19.71 1.95 -11.63
N VAL A 164 18.61 2.20 -10.90
CA VAL A 164 17.78 1.12 -10.34
C VAL A 164 17.08 0.32 -11.45
N ARG A 165 16.73 0.96 -12.58
CA ARG A 165 16.14 0.27 -13.73
C ARG A 165 17.13 -0.70 -14.40
N LEU A 166 18.41 -0.35 -14.45
CA LEU A 166 19.46 -1.17 -15.06
C LEU A 166 19.99 -2.24 -14.13
N LEU A 167 20.18 -1.91 -12.84
CA LEU A 167 20.90 -2.78 -11.89
C LEU A 167 19.97 -3.59 -10.99
N GLY A 168 18.72 -3.18 -10.81
CA GLY A 168 17.81 -3.76 -9.81
C GLY A 168 17.21 -5.13 -10.16
N GLY A 169 17.62 -5.81 -11.27
CA GLY A 169 17.18 -7.16 -11.72
C GLY A 169 15.83 -7.66 -11.19
N PRO A 170 15.14 -8.66 -11.64
CA PRO A 170 15.27 -9.57 -12.74
C PRO A 170 14.93 -8.94 -14.06
#